data_1e0622763d9a6a461fe6ad050250baff
#
_entry.id   1e0622763d9a6a461fe6ad050250baff
#
_cell.length_a   1.000
_cell.length_b   1.000
_cell.length_c   1.000
_cell.angle_alpha   90.00
_cell.angle_beta   90.00
_cell.angle_gamma   90.00
#
_symmetry.space_group_name_H-M   'P 1'
#
loop_
_entity.id
_entity.type
_entity.pdbx_description
1 polymer ?
#
loop_
_entity_poly.entity_id
_entity_poly.type
_entity_poly.pdbx_seq_one_letter_code
_entity_poly.pdbx_strand_id
1 'polypeptide(L)'
;KRFTTGAMSLGSISTEAHSTLAIAMNRLGGKSNTGEGGEDPARFKVLKGGEMVSDVIGKTRVERDYQLQPGDSLRSAIKQVASGRFGVTAEYLVNADQLQIKMAQGAKPGEGGQLPGHKVSEYIGFLRHSVPGVGLISPPPHHDIYSIEDLAQLIHDLKNANPKASISVKLVSEVGVGTVAAGVTKAKADHLVIAGHDGGTGASPQSSIKHAGSPWELGLAETQQTLVLNRLRGRVRVQVDGQIKTGRDVLVGALLGA
;
A
#
# COMPACT_ATOMS: atom_id res chain seq x y z
N LYS A 1 5.29 15.95 -4.47
CA LYS A 1 5.14 14.90 -5.51
C LYS A 1 5.96 13.63 -5.24
N ARG A 2 6.81 13.61 -4.19
CA ARG A 2 7.65 12.46 -3.82
C ARG A 2 7.17 11.76 -2.54
N PHE A 3 6.16 12.29 -1.85
CA PHE A 3 5.64 11.74 -0.61
C PHE A 3 4.36 10.95 -0.85
N THR A 4 4.21 9.88 -0.08
CA THR A 4 3.02 9.04 -0.06
C THR A 4 2.57 8.83 1.38
N THR A 5 1.30 8.50 1.59
CA THR A 5 0.90 7.93 2.88
C THR A 5 1.44 6.50 3.01
N GLY A 6 1.59 6.04 4.23
CA GLY A 6 1.68 4.60 4.48
C GLY A 6 0.46 3.87 3.92
N ALA A 7 0.63 2.58 3.63
CA ALA A 7 -0.46 1.73 3.17
C ALA A 7 -1.35 1.31 4.36
N MET A 8 -2.46 2.00 4.52
CA MET A 8 -3.42 1.75 5.61
C MET A 8 -4.77 1.36 5.02
N SER A 9 -5.20 0.12 5.27
CA SER A 9 -6.45 -0.40 4.71
C SER A 9 -7.68 0.14 5.44
N LEU A 10 -8.77 0.32 4.68
CA LEU A 10 -10.08 0.56 5.28
C LEU A 10 -10.48 -0.65 6.15
N GLY A 11 -10.86 -0.38 7.38
CA GLY A 11 -11.06 -1.37 8.43
C GLY A 11 -9.93 -1.44 9.45
N SER A 12 -8.67 -1.10 9.07
CA SER A 12 -7.63 -0.78 10.05
C SER A 12 -7.72 0.65 10.54
N ILE A 13 -8.18 1.56 9.69
CA ILE A 13 -8.55 2.95 10.00
C ILE A 13 -10.00 3.20 9.58
N SER A 14 -10.61 4.28 10.08
CA SER A 14 -11.99 4.63 9.75
C SER A 14 -12.16 5.13 8.31
N THR A 15 -13.40 5.18 7.86
CA THR A 15 -13.76 5.71 6.54
C THR A 15 -13.33 7.17 6.40
N GLU A 16 -13.53 7.97 7.44
CA GLU A 16 -13.16 9.39 7.49
C GLU A 16 -11.65 9.58 7.38
N ALA A 17 -10.86 8.85 8.15
CA ALA A 17 -9.42 8.91 8.10
C ALA A 17 -8.89 8.50 6.72
N HIS A 18 -9.42 7.41 6.17
CA HIS A 18 -9.00 6.91 4.85
C HIS A 18 -9.34 7.88 3.72
N SER A 19 -10.53 8.48 3.74
CA SER A 19 -10.95 9.47 2.72
C SER A 19 -10.24 10.82 2.89
N THR A 20 -10.05 11.29 4.12
CA THR A 20 -9.31 12.53 4.41
C THR A 20 -7.87 12.45 3.94
N LEU A 21 -7.19 11.31 4.15
CA LEU A 21 -5.83 11.09 3.65
C LEU A 21 -5.77 11.16 2.11
N ALA A 22 -6.76 10.59 1.43
CA ALA A 22 -6.82 10.65 -0.03
C ALA A 22 -6.99 12.10 -0.53
N ILE A 23 -7.93 12.85 0.04
CA ILE A 23 -8.16 14.26 -0.31
C ILE A 23 -6.91 15.11 -0.02
N ALA A 24 -6.34 14.98 1.17
CA ALA A 24 -5.17 15.75 1.57
C ALA A 24 -3.98 15.51 0.61
N MET A 25 -3.70 14.25 0.29
CA MET A 25 -2.61 13.92 -0.62
C MET A 25 -2.88 14.38 -2.05
N ASN A 26 -4.12 14.27 -2.53
CA ASN A 26 -4.50 14.78 -3.84
C ASN A 26 -4.34 16.30 -3.93
N ARG A 27 -4.76 17.07 -2.90
CA ARG A 27 -4.56 18.52 -2.82
C ARG A 27 -3.09 18.91 -2.80
N LEU A 28 -2.24 18.17 -2.09
CA LEU A 28 -0.80 18.40 -1.98
C LEU A 28 -0.01 17.92 -3.21
N GLY A 29 -0.65 17.21 -4.14
CA GLY A 29 0.02 16.58 -5.28
C GLY A 29 0.92 15.41 -4.89
N GLY A 30 0.68 14.82 -3.71
CA GLY A 30 1.24 13.55 -3.26
C GLY A 30 0.37 12.36 -3.67
N LYS A 31 0.57 11.21 -3.05
CA LYS A 31 -0.22 10.01 -3.31
C LYS A 31 -0.66 9.34 -2.02
N SER A 32 -1.95 9.05 -1.89
CA SER A 32 -2.44 8.16 -0.84
C SER A 32 -2.46 6.71 -1.31
N ASN A 33 -2.30 5.79 -0.37
CA ASN A 33 -2.30 4.35 -0.60
C ASN A 33 -3.52 3.73 0.07
N THR A 34 -4.29 2.93 -0.68
CA THR A 34 -5.49 2.26 -0.17
C THR A 34 -5.20 1.25 0.95
N GLY A 35 -3.96 0.74 1.03
CA GLY A 35 -3.72 -0.53 1.72
C GLY A 35 -4.42 -1.70 1.02
N GLU A 36 -4.37 -2.87 1.62
CA GLU A 36 -4.84 -4.14 1.03
C GLU A 36 -6.35 -4.39 1.15
N GLY A 37 -7.13 -3.38 1.48
CA GLY A 37 -8.58 -3.54 1.77
C GLY A 37 -9.54 -3.24 0.63
N GLY A 38 -9.05 -2.98 -0.57
CA GLY A 38 -9.87 -2.46 -1.64
C GLY A 38 -10.21 -0.97 -1.46
N GLU A 39 -11.05 -0.45 -2.35
CA GLU A 39 -11.56 0.92 -2.28
C GLU A 39 -12.94 0.98 -2.91
N ASP A 40 -13.86 1.72 -2.29
CA ASP A 40 -15.22 1.87 -2.78
C ASP A 40 -15.24 2.54 -4.17
N PRO A 41 -15.84 1.92 -5.20
CA PRO A 41 -15.96 2.52 -6.53
C PRO A 41 -16.65 3.88 -6.54
N ALA A 42 -17.51 4.18 -5.56
CA ALA A 42 -18.12 5.49 -5.40
C ALA A 42 -17.08 6.62 -5.27
N ARG A 43 -15.88 6.31 -4.77
CA ARG A 43 -14.76 7.26 -4.61
C ARG A 43 -14.06 7.62 -5.92
N PHE A 44 -14.32 6.87 -7.00
CA PHE A 44 -13.73 7.12 -8.32
C PHE A 44 -14.49 8.16 -9.14
N LYS A 45 -15.67 8.57 -8.67
CA LYS A 45 -16.50 9.56 -9.34
C LYS A 45 -15.82 10.93 -9.39
N VAL A 46 -16.03 11.64 -10.48
CA VAL A 46 -15.66 13.04 -10.60
C VAL A 46 -16.63 13.87 -9.75
N LEU A 47 -16.09 14.64 -8.85
CA LEU A 47 -16.85 15.48 -7.93
C LEU A 47 -16.97 16.91 -8.50
N LYS A 48 -18.13 17.53 -8.29
CA LYS A 48 -18.37 18.91 -8.70
C LYS A 48 -17.93 19.93 -7.64
N GLY A 49 -17.82 19.49 -6.39
CA GLY A 49 -17.59 20.31 -5.22
C GLY A 49 -18.91 20.80 -4.60
N GLY A 50 -18.92 20.88 -3.29
CA GLY A 50 -20.10 21.20 -2.50
C GLY A 50 -20.88 19.98 -2.00
N GLU A 51 -20.61 18.77 -2.51
CA GLU A 51 -21.19 17.54 -2.02
C GLU A 51 -20.64 17.23 -0.62
N MET A 52 -21.43 16.56 0.21
CA MET A 52 -20.94 15.97 1.44
C MET A 52 -20.27 14.61 1.12
N VAL A 53 -19.28 14.21 1.92
CA VAL A 53 -18.64 12.90 1.73
C VAL A 53 -19.67 11.77 1.82
N SER A 54 -20.66 11.89 2.71
CA SER A 54 -21.75 10.94 2.85
C SER A 54 -22.66 10.83 1.61
N ASP A 55 -22.76 11.89 0.82
CA ASP A 55 -23.53 11.86 -0.44
C ASP A 55 -22.80 11.00 -1.49
N VAL A 56 -21.47 10.90 -1.40
CA VAL A 56 -20.64 10.13 -2.35
C VAL A 56 -20.57 8.67 -1.95
N ILE A 57 -20.25 8.36 -0.71
CA ILE A 57 -19.97 6.99 -0.25
C ILE A 57 -21.09 6.36 0.57
N GLY A 58 -22.14 7.11 0.88
CA GLY A 58 -23.33 6.64 1.62
C GLY A 58 -23.37 7.09 3.07
N LYS A 59 -24.55 7.57 3.49
CA LYS A 59 -24.76 8.16 4.83
C LYS A 59 -24.47 7.22 5.99
N THR A 60 -24.72 5.94 5.85
CA THR A 60 -24.46 4.93 6.90
C THR A 60 -22.99 4.53 7.02
N ARG A 61 -22.13 5.04 6.14
CA ARG A 61 -20.70 4.69 6.06
C ARG A 61 -19.77 5.79 6.58
N VAL A 62 -20.33 6.91 6.98
CA VAL A 62 -19.62 8.10 7.46
C VAL A 62 -20.24 8.53 8.79
N GLU A 63 -19.44 8.54 9.87
CA GLU A 63 -19.90 9.00 11.18
C GLU A 63 -19.77 10.53 11.31
N ARG A 64 -18.69 11.09 10.78
CA ARG A 64 -18.42 12.53 10.76
C ARG A 64 -18.30 13.03 9.35
N ASP A 65 -19.33 13.73 8.91
CA ASP A 65 -19.42 14.21 7.55
C ASP A 65 -18.72 15.58 7.37
N TYR A 66 -18.25 15.86 6.16
CA TYR A 66 -17.67 17.14 5.79
C TYR A 66 -17.90 17.43 4.32
N GLN A 67 -17.89 18.72 3.98
CA GLN A 67 -18.15 19.20 2.64
C GLN A 67 -16.88 19.16 1.77
N LEU A 68 -17.03 18.65 0.56
CA LEU A 68 -15.99 18.61 -0.45
C LEU A 68 -15.85 19.95 -1.16
N GLN A 69 -14.62 20.32 -1.45
CA GLN A 69 -14.31 21.53 -2.23
C GLN A 69 -14.23 21.22 -3.73
N PRO A 70 -14.42 22.21 -4.60
CA PRO A 70 -14.19 22.04 -6.03
C PRO A 70 -12.78 21.52 -6.30
N GLY A 71 -12.68 20.45 -7.11
CA GLY A 71 -11.40 19.80 -7.43
C GLY A 71 -10.94 18.72 -6.45
N ASP A 72 -11.68 18.47 -5.38
CA ASP A 72 -11.39 17.34 -4.49
C ASP A 72 -11.61 16.00 -5.19
N SER A 73 -10.83 15.02 -4.78
CA SER A 73 -10.98 13.63 -5.18
C SER A 73 -10.82 12.72 -3.97
N LEU A 74 -11.76 11.80 -3.80
CA LEU A 74 -11.72 10.78 -2.76
C LEU A 74 -10.84 9.59 -3.15
N ARG A 75 -10.42 9.52 -4.42
CA ARG A 75 -9.67 8.40 -5.00
C ARG A 75 -8.24 8.38 -4.46
N SER A 76 -7.82 7.24 -3.95
CA SER A 76 -6.41 7.01 -3.63
C SER A 76 -5.61 6.70 -4.91
N ALA A 77 -4.48 7.37 -5.08
CA ALA A 77 -3.64 7.24 -6.27
C ALA A 77 -2.90 5.88 -6.33
N ILE A 78 -2.52 5.34 -5.17
CA ILE A 78 -1.87 4.03 -5.07
C ILE A 78 -2.88 3.01 -4.60
N LYS A 79 -3.03 1.93 -5.37
CA LYS A 79 -3.86 0.79 -5.01
C LYS A 79 -2.99 -0.42 -4.70
N GLN A 80 -3.10 -0.90 -3.46
CA GLN A 80 -2.31 -2.03 -3.01
C GLN A 80 -3.02 -3.34 -3.32
N VAL A 81 -2.25 -4.32 -3.76
CA VAL A 81 -2.66 -5.69 -4.05
C VAL A 81 -1.89 -6.61 -3.12
N ALA A 82 -2.59 -7.29 -2.21
CA ALA A 82 -2.02 -8.29 -1.33
C ALA A 82 -2.63 -9.67 -1.66
N SER A 83 -3.93 -9.82 -1.46
CA SER A 83 -4.68 -11.00 -1.89
C SER A 83 -5.85 -10.54 -2.76
N GLY A 84 -6.13 -11.27 -3.84
CA GLY A 84 -7.30 -11.02 -4.69
C GLY A 84 -8.62 -11.09 -3.94
N ARG A 85 -8.66 -11.80 -2.80
CA ARG A 85 -9.83 -11.90 -1.92
C ARG A 85 -10.20 -10.59 -1.21
N PHE A 86 -9.31 -9.59 -1.19
CA PHE A 86 -9.52 -8.38 -0.41
C PHE A 86 -9.94 -7.18 -1.26
N GLY A 87 -10.90 -7.40 -2.16
CA GLY A 87 -11.52 -6.32 -2.92
C GLY A 87 -10.74 -5.86 -4.15
N VAL A 88 -9.89 -6.73 -4.70
CA VAL A 88 -9.21 -6.46 -5.97
C VAL A 88 -10.16 -6.80 -7.12
N THR A 89 -10.66 -5.74 -7.79
CA THR A 89 -11.51 -5.85 -8.97
C THR A 89 -10.85 -5.16 -10.16
N ALA A 90 -11.33 -5.44 -11.38
CA ALA A 90 -10.85 -4.73 -12.57
C ALA A 90 -11.05 -3.21 -12.45
N GLU A 91 -12.19 -2.78 -11.91
CA GLU A 91 -12.48 -1.36 -11.68
C GLU A 91 -11.50 -0.73 -10.69
N TYR A 92 -11.15 -1.44 -9.62
CA TYR A 92 -10.11 -1.01 -8.68
C TYR A 92 -8.76 -0.82 -9.37
N LEU A 93 -8.33 -1.79 -10.19
CA LEU A 93 -7.04 -1.76 -10.86
C LEU A 93 -6.92 -0.62 -11.88
N VAL A 94 -7.95 -0.40 -12.70
CA VAL A 94 -7.89 0.63 -13.76
C VAL A 94 -7.97 2.06 -13.21
N ASN A 95 -8.42 2.24 -11.97
CA ASN A 95 -8.48 3.53 -11.29
C ASN A 95 -7.20 3.87 -10.49
N ALA A 96 -6.11 3.15 -10.70
CA ALA A 96 -4.82 3.40 -10.05
C ALA A 96 -3.88 4.24 -10.91
N ASP A 97 -3.12 5.14 -10.29
CA ASP A 97 -1.93 5.75 -10.90
C ASP A 97 -0.69 4.86 -10.64
N GLN A 98 -0.76 4.08 -9.55
CA GLN A 98 0.26 3.10 -9.21
C GLN A 98 -0.41 1.88 -8.59
N LEU A 99 -0.05 0.69 -9.06
CA LEU A 99 -0.41 -0.59 -8.47
C LEU A 99 0.75 -1.07 -7.61
N GLN A 100 0.49 -1.39 -6.36
CA GLN A 100 1.53 -1.82 -5.43
C GLN A 100 1.28 -3.25 -4.96
N ILE A 101 2.19 -4.15 -5.32
CA ILE A 101 2.20 -5.52 -4.84
C ILE A 101 2.80 -5.53 -3.44
N LYS A 102 2.04 -5.98 -2.43
CA LYS A 102 2.52 -6.12 -1.06
C LYS A 102 3.04 -7.54 -0.85
N MET A 103 4.36 -7.71 -0.72
CA MET A 103 4.95 -9.02 -0.44
C MET A 103 4.92 -9.35 1.06
N ALA A 104 5.15 -8.34 1.91
CA ALA A 104 5.13 -8.49 3.36
C ALA A 104 4.90 -7.13 4.04
N GLN A 105 4.89 -7.13 5.35
CA GLN A 105 4.72 -5.93 6.20
C GLN A 105 5.87 -5.85 7.19
N GLY A 106 6.52 -4.69 7.28
CA GLY A 106 7.73 -4.49 8.06
C GLY A 106 7.59 -4.79 9.56
N ALA A 107 6.44 -4.46 10.15
CA ALA A 107 6.17 -4.72 11.56
C ALA A 107 5.99 -6.21 11.91
N LYS A 108 5.72 -7.05 10.92
CA LYS A 108 5.50 -8.49 11.09
C LYS A 108 5.94 -9.29 9.86
N PRO A 109 7.25 -9.32 9.55
CA PRO A 109 7.75 -10.11 8.44
C PRO A 109 7.31 -11.56 8.56
N GLY A 110 6.85 -12.14 7.44
CA GLY A 110 6.46 -13.55 7.37
C GLY A 110 5.05 -13.90 7.86
N GLU A 111 4.26 -12.98 8.43
CA GLU A 111 2.94 -13.31 8.99
C GLU A 111 1.74 -13.05 8.07
N GLY A 112 1.87 -12.25 7.05
CA GLY A 112 0.76 -11.90 6.16
C GLY A 112 -0.25 -10.90 6.75
N GLY A 113 -1.34 -10.68 6.01
CA GLY A 113 -2.42 -9.76 6.38
C GLY A 113 -3.47 -10.42 7.29
N GLN A 114 -4.02 -9.63 8.22
CA GLN A 114 -5.06 -10.09 9.13
C GLN A 114 -6.00 -8.94 9.51
N LEU A 115 -7.30 -9.20 9.58
CA LEU A 115 -8.30 -8.30 10.14
C LEU A 115 -9.23 -9.10 11.07
N PRO A 116 -9.32 -8.74 12.37
CA PRO A 116 -10.20 -9.43 13.30
C PRO A 116 -11.68 -9.26 12.94
N GLY A 117 -12.50 -10.28 13.21
CA GLY A 117 -13.91 -10.30 12.84
C GLY A 117 -14.70 -9.10 13.37
N HIS A 118 -14.43 -8.62 14.59
CA HIS A 118 -15.11 -7.45 15.14
C HIS A 118 -14.86 -6.14 14.37
N LYS A 119 -13.82 -6.09 13.53
CA LYS A 119 -13.53 -4.97 12.61
C LYS A 119 -14.13 -5.15 11.22
N VAL A 120 -14.67 -6.33 10.92
CA VAL A 120 -15.31 -6.62 9.64
C VAL A 120 -16.79 -6.22 9.73
N SER A 121 -17.06 -4.94 9.56
CA SER A 121 -18.43 -4.41 9.45
C SER A 121 -19.11 -4.85 8.15
N GLU A 122 -20.41 -4.61 8.00
CA GLU A 122 -21.13 -4.84 6.74
C GLU A 122 -20.45 -4.15 5.55
N TYR A 123 -20.00 -2.91 5.75
CA TYR A 123 -19.31 -2.15 4.71
C TYR A 123 -17.95 -2.77 4.33
N ILE A 124 -17.16 -3.19 5.32
CA ILE A 124 -15.90 -3.89 5.07
C ILE A 124 -16.14 -5.24 4.41
N GLY A 125 -17.15 -5.99 4.86
CA GLY A 125 -17.56 -7.24 4.24
C GLY A 125 -17.95 -7.05 2.76
N PHE A 126 -18.72 -6.02 2.47
CA PHE A 126 -19.07 -5.65 1.09
C PHE A 126 -17.82 -5.35 0.23
N LEU A 127 -16.93 -4.48 0.71
CA LEU A 127 -15.73 -4.08 -0.05
C LEU A 127 -14.75 -5.22 -0.28
N ARG A 128 -14.67 -6.16 0.66
CA ARG A 128 -13.73 -7.30 0.60
C ARG A 128 -14.37 -8.59 0.08
N HIS A 129 -15.63 -8.52 -0.36
CA HIS A 129 -16.40 -9.68 -0.81
C HIS A 129 -16.39 -10.82 0.21
N SER A 130 -16.61 -10.48 1.48
CA SER A 130 -16.54 -11.41 2.61
C SER A 130 -17.71 -11.24 3.56
N VAL A 131 -17.81 -12.17 4.53
CA VAL A 131 -18.92 -12.18 5.49
C VAL A 131 -18.62 -11.23 6.66
N PRO A 132 -19.52 -10.29 7.00
CA PRO A 132 -19.38 -9.44 8.18
C PRO A 132 -19.20 -10.28 9.45
N GLY A 133 -18.38 -9.77 10.38
CA GLY A 133 -18.11 -10.43 11.65
C GLY A 133 -17.11 -11.59 11.59
N VAL A 134 -16.74 -12.06 10.41
CA VAL A 134 -15.77 -13.14 10.23
C VAL A 134 -14.38 -12.56 9.99
N GLY A 135 -13.37 -13.04 10.73
CA GLY A 135 -11.98 -12.61 10.57
C GLY A 135 -11.41 -12.92 9.20
N LEU A 136 -10.59 -12.02 8.69
CA LEU A 136 -9.94 -12.15 7.39
C LEU A 136 -8.46 -12.44 7.57
N ILE A 137 -7.94 -13.41 6.82
CA ILE A 137 -6.54 -13.81 6.81
C ILE A 137 -6.03 -13.88 5.38
N SER A 138 -4.87 -13.27 5.15
CA SER A 138 -4.10 -13.37 3.92
C SER A 138 -2.74 -13.96 4.25
N PRO A 139 -2.49 -15.24 3.98
CA PRO A 139 -1.21 -15.86 4.31
C PRO A 139 -0.06 -15.28 3.48
N PRO A 140 1.16 -15.21 4.03
CA PRO A 140 2.37 -14.94 3.29
C PRO A 140 2.96 -16.26 2.73
N PRO A 141 3.72 -16.23 1.64
CA PRO A 141 3.71 -15.15 0.65
C PRO A 141 2.34 -15.05 0.00
N HIS A 142 2.13 -14.06 -0.85
CA HIS A 142 0.95 -14.02 -1.70
C HIS A 142 0.70 -15.42 -2.27
N HIS A 143 -0.56 -15.85 -2.32
CA HIS A 143 -0.93 -17.06 -3.01
C HIS A 143 -0.23 -17.11 -4.38
N ASP A 144 0.40 -18.22 -4.69
CA ASP A 144 1.01 -18.52 -5.98
C ASP A 144 2.27 -17.71 -6.35
N ILE A 145 2.85 -16.95 -5.43
CA ILE A 145 4.14 -16.27 -5.64
C ILE A 145 5.21 -16.94 -4.79
N TYR A 146 5.96 -17.83 -5.39
CA TYR A 146 7.04 -18.60 -4.75
C TYR A 146 8.42 -18.32 -5.36
N SER A 147 8.46 -17.55 -6.44
CA SER A 147 9.69 -17.21 -7.16
C SER A 147 9.65 -15.80 -7.73
N ILE A 148 10.80 -15.31 -8.21
CA ILE A 148 10.87 -14.03 -8.93
C ILE A 148 10.12 -14.11 -10.26
N GLU A 149 10.07 -15.28 -10.88
CA GLU A 149 9.35 -15.53 -12.12
C GLU A 149 7.84 -15.39 -11.94
N ASP A 150 7.30 -15.92 -10.84
CA ASP A 150 5.88 -15.77 -10.49
C ASP A 150 5.54 -14.28 -10.25
N LEU A 151 6.43 -13.57 -9.55
CA LEU A 151 6.27 -12.13 -9.35
C LEU A 151 6.33 -11.36 -10.67
N ALA A 152 7.24 -11.74 -11.58
CA ALA A 152 7.35 -11.13 -12.90
C ALA A 152 6.08 -11.34 -13.72
N GLN A 153 5.44 -12.52 -13.63
CA GLN A 153 4.15 -12.78 -14.24
C GLN A 153 3.07 -11.85 -13.67
N LEU A 154 2.96 -11.72 -12.34
CA LEU A 154 2.00 -10.81 -11.73
C LEU A 154 2.24 -9.34 -12.12
N ILE A 155 3.48 -8.89 -12.16
CA ILE A 155 3.85 -7.55 -12.63
C ILE A 155 3.36 -7.35 -14.07
N HIS A 156 3.58 -8.33 -14.94
CA HIS A 156 3.12 -8.29 -16.34
C HIS A 156 1.60 -8.22 -16.41
N ASP A 157 0.89 -9.04 -15.66
CA ASP A 157 -0.57 -9.11 -15.67
C ASP A 157 -1.20 -7.80 -15.18
N LEU A 158 -0.66 -7.23 -14.09
CA LEU A 158 -1.11 -5.93 -13.60
C LEU A 158 -0.82 -4.79 -14.58
N LYS A 159 0.30 -4.86 -15.31
CA LYS A 159 0.62 -3.89 -16.37
C LYS A 159 -0.34 -3.99 -17.55
N ASN A 160 -0.80 -5.20 -17.89
CA ASN A 160 -1.82 -5.41 -18.90
C ASN A 160 -3.21 -4.95 -18.43
N ALA A 161 -3.53 -5.16 -17.15
CA ALA A 161 -4.79 -4.68 -16.57
C ALA A 161 -4.87 -3.15 -16.55
N ASN A 162 -3.75 -2.46 -16.27
CA ASN A 162 -3.66 -1.00 -16.31
C ASN A 162 -2.30 -0.55 -16.88
N PRO A 163 -2.19 -0.40 -18.22
CA PRO A 163 -0.94 0.01 -18.88
C PRO A 163 -0.42 1.39 -18.47
N LYS A 164 -1.29 2.26 -17.94
CA LYS A 164 -0.93 3.61 -17.51
C LYS A 164 -0.33 3.65 -16.10
N ALA A 165 -0.65 2.67 -15.26
CA ALA A 165 -0.15 2.63 -13.90
C ALA A 165 1.32 2.19 -13.86
N SER A 166 2.08 2.79 -12.92
CA SER A 166 3.37 2.24 -12.53
C SER A 166 3.19 1.05 -11.61
N ILE A 167 4.04 0.03 -11.75
CA ILE A 167 4.00 -1.14 -10.85
C ILE A 167 5.05 -0.98 -9.77
N SER A 168 4.60 -1.01 -8.53
CA SER A 168 5.41 -0.95 -7.32
C SER A 168 5.41 -2.31 -6.61
N VAL A 169 6.54 -2.67 -6.03
CA VAL A 169 6.62 -3.84 -5.14
C VAL A 169 7.09 -3.38 -3.77
N LYS A 170 6.32 -3.72 -2.73
CA LYS A 170 6.66 -3.45 -1.34
C LYS A 170 7.33 -4.66 -0.73
N LEU A 171 8.59 -4.46 -0.36
CA LEU A 171 9.44 -5.38 0.38
C LEU A 171 9.61 -4.90 1.81
N VAL A 172 10.14 -5.72 2.68
CA VAL A 172 10.45 -5.36 4.06
C VAL A 172 11.95 -5.32 4.29
N SER A 173 12.37 -4.48 5.22
CA SER A 173 13.75 -4.41 5.68
C SER A 173 14.07 -5.67 6.49
N GLU A 174 14.80 -6.58 5.88
CA GLU A 174 15.31 -7.82 6.46
C GLU A 174 16.65 -8.18 5.79
N VAL A 175 17.40 -9.06 6.39
CA VAL A 175 18.67 -9.52 5.82
C VAL A 175 18.41 -10.22 4.48
N GLY A 176 19.14 -9.81 3.44
CA GLY A 176 18.97 -10.35 2.08
C GLY A 176 17.97 -9.59 1.20
N VAL A 177 17.31 -8.55 1.72
CA VAL A 177 16.33 -7.76 0.95
C VAL A 177 16.94 -7.16 -0.32
N GLY A 178 18.23 -6.83 -0.32
CA GLY A 178 18.94 -6.34 -1.50
C GLY A 178 18.93 -7.34 -2.66
N THR A 179 19.10 -8.63 -2.37
CA THR A 179 19.02 -9.69 -3.38
C THR A 179 17.61 -9.81 -3.96
N VAL A 180 16.60 -9.77 -3.10
CA VAL A 180 15.20 -9.78 -3.53
C VAL A 180 14.89 -8.54 -4.39
N ALA A 181 15.34 -7.36 -3.96
CA ALA A 181 15.18 -6.10 -4.70
C ALA A 181 15.83 -6.14 -6.10
N ALA A 182 16.99 -6.76 -6.22
CA ALA A 182 17.64 -6.98 -7.53
C ALA A 182 16.80 -7.88 -8.44
N GLY A 183 16.23 -8.97 -7.90
CA GLY A 183 15.31 -9.84 -8.62
C GLY A 183 14.06 -9.10 -9.08
N VAL A 184 13.41 -8.36 -8.18
CA VAL A 184 12.21 -7.55 -8.48
C VAL A 184 12.50 -6.49 -9.57
N THR A 185 13.67 -5.87 -9.51
CA THR A 185 14.09 -4.90 -10.54
C THR A 185 14.28 -5.57 -11.90
N LYS A 186 14.85 -6.78 -11.94
CA LYS A 186 14.96 -7.59 -13.17
C LYS A 186 13.59 -8.03 -13.69
N ALA A 187 12.63 -8.28 -12.80
CA ALA A 187 11.24 -8.57 -13.13
C ALA A 187 10.46 -7.35 -13.67
N LYS A 188 11.13 -6.21 -13.86
CA LYS A 188 10.60 -4.97 -14.49
C LYS A 188 9.57 -4.22 -13.63
N ALA A 189 9.69 -4.27 -12.30
CA ALA A 189 9.00 -3.32 -11.44
C ALA A 189 9.51 -1.89 -11.68
N ASP A 190 8.61 -0.91 -11.71
CA ASP A 190 8.95 0.51 -11.90
C ASP A 190 9.42 1.17 -10.59
N HIS A 191 9.02 0.58 -9.46
CA HIS A 191 9.18 1.19 -8.15
C HIS A 191 9.31 0.12 -7.06
N LEU A 192 10.17 0.38 -6.08
CA LEU A 192 10.39 -0.45 -4.89
C LEU A 192 10.07 0.35 -3.64
N VAL A 193 9.44 -0.28 -2.66
CA VAL A 193 9.30 0.25 -1.31
C VAL A 193 10.02 -0.70 -0.36
N ILE A 194 10.92 -0.15 0.45
CA ILE A 194 11.58 -0.86 1.55
C ILE A 194 10.93 -0.39 2.83
N ALA A 195 10.16 -1.26 3.47
CA ALA A 195 9.41 -0.95 4.68
C ALA A 195 10.18 -1.35 5.93
N GLY A 196 10.38 -0.42 6.86
CA GLY A 196 10.93 -0.70 8.18
C GLY A 196 9.91 -1.34 9.12
N HIS A 197 10.38 -1.74 10.33
CA HIS A 197 9.55 -2.35 11.36
C HIS A 197 8.51 -1.41 11.96
N ASP A 198 8.75 -0.12 11.93
CA ASP A 198 7.81 0.88 12.44
C ASP A 198 6.59 1.01 11.53
N GLY A 199 5.44 0.86 12.10
CA GLY A 199 4.17 0.99 11.39
C GLY A 199 3.03 0.34 12.14
N GLY A 200 1.80 0.72 11.77
CA GLY A 200 0.61 0.13 12.33
C GLY A 200 0.38 -1.30 11.84
N THR A 201 -0.15 -2.13 12.72
CA THR A 201 -0.70 -3.43 12.35
C THR A 201 -2.10 -3.56 12.93
N GLY A 202 -3.05 -4.00 12.10
CA GLY A 202 -4.45 -4.13 12.53
C GLY A 202 -4.66 -5.23 13.57
N ALA A 203 -3.77 -6.22 13.65
CA ALA A 203 -3.95 -7.41 14.47
C ALA A 203 -2.68 -8.27 14.57
N SER A 204 -1.56 -7.70 14.96
CA SER A 204 -0.35 -8.50 15.22
C SER A 204 -0.23 -8.92 16.66
N PRO A 205 0.33 -10.11 16.94
CA PRO A 205 0.73 -10.50 18.29
C PRO A 205 1.76 -9.51 18.87
N GLN A 206 1.76 -9.34 20.18
CA GLN A 206 2.72 -8.47 20.86
C GLN A 206 4.17 -8.90 20.65
N SER A 207 4.41 -10.22 20.52
CA SER A 207 5.72 -10.76 20.23
C SER A 207 6.26 -10.26 18.88
N SER A 208 5.43 -10.25 17.84
CA SER A 208 5.84 -9.75 16.52
C SER A 208 6.14 -8.25 16.56
N ILE A 209 5.25 -7.45 17.17
CA ILE A 209 5.43 -5.99 17.26
C ILE A 209 6.72 -5.62 18.01
N LYS A 210 7.08 -6.38 19.04
CA LYS A 210 8.25 -6.09 19.88
C LYS A 210 9.55 -6.64 19.35
N HIS A 211 9.53 -7.75 18.62
CA HIS A 211 10.73 -8.54 18.35
C HIS A 211 10.98 -8.88 16.88
N ALA A 212 9.99 -8.66 15.99
CA ALA A 212 10.16 -8.87 14.56
C ALA A 212 10.41 -7.55 13.82
N GLY A 213 11.04 -7.66 12.64
CA GLY A 213 11.32 -6.53 11.78
C GLY A 213 12.64 -5.81 12.07
N SER A 214 13.09 -5.03 11.10
CA SER A 214 14.35 -4.27 11.12
C SER A 214 14.12 -2.81 10.76
N PRO A 215 15.01 -1.89 11.19
CA PRO A 215 14.95 -0.50 10.76
C PRO A 215 15.06 -0.37 9.24
N TRP A 216 14.33 0.58 8.67
CA TRP A 216 14.33 0.80 7.21
C TRP A 216 15.71 1.22 6.67
N GLU A 217 16.52 1.85 7.49
CA GLU A 217 17.87 2.32 7.14
C GLU A 217 18.78 1.16 6.70
N LEU A 218 18.71 0.03 7.41
CA LEU A 218 19.48 -1.16 7.08
C LEU A 218 19.07 -1.76 5.75
N GLY A 219 17.78 -1.97 5.57
CA GLY A 219 17.25 -2.54 4.32
C GLY A 219 17.44 -1.62 3.12
N LEU A 220 17.32 -0.29 3.31
CA LEU A 220 17.59 0.67 2.25
C LEU A 220 19.07 0.66 1.84
N ALA A 221 20.00 0.70 2.80
CA ALA A 221 21.43 0.68 2.55
C ALA A 221 21.85 -0.60 1.78
N GLU A 222 21.38 -1.76 2.23
CA GLU A 222 21.62 -3.05 1.54
C GLU A 222 21.06 -3.04 0.13
N THR A 223 19.81 -2.57 -0.04
CA THR A 223 19.15 -2.48 -1.35
C THR A 223 19.92 -1.56 -2.28
N GLN A 224 20.25 -0.35 -1.83
CA GLN A 224 21.02 0.62 -2.63
C GLN A 224 22.36 0.05 -3.08
N GLN A 225 23.12 -0.53 -2.15
CA GLN A 225 24.41 -1.13 -2.46
C GLN A 225 24.28 -2.27 -3.49
N THR A 226 23.33 -3.18 -3.28
CA THR A 226 23.11 -4.32 -4.17
C THR A 226 22.69 -3.87 -5.57
N LEU A 227 21.78 -2.90 -5.67
CA LEU A 227 21.33 -2.37 -6.95
C LEU A 227 22.46 -1.64 -7.72
N VAL A 228 23.32 -0.89 -7.02
CA VAL A 228 24.47 -0.21 -7.61
C VAL A 228 25.49 -1.23 -8.12
N LEU A 229 25.90 -2.21 -7.30
CA LEU A 229 26.84 -3.25 -7.68
C LEU A 229 26.38 -4.05 -8.91
N ASN A 230 25.09 -4.28 -9.05
CA ASN A 230 24.50 -5.00 -10.16
C ASN A 230 24.09 -4.11 -11.35
N ARG A 231 24.40 -2.81 -11.33
CA ARG A 231 24.01 -1.82 -12.36
C ARG A 231 22.50 -1.75 -12.61
N LEU A 232 21.70 -1.99 -11.57
CA LEU A 232 20.24 -1.99 -11.60
C LEU A 232 19.63 -0.70 -11.03
N ARG A 233 20.41 0.09 -10.26
CA ARG A 233 19.88 1.24 -9.52
C ARG A 233 19.13 2.26 -10.40
N GLY A 234 19.60 2.49 -11.61
CA GLY A 234 18.98 3.41 -12.58
C GLY A 234 17.69 2.90 -13.22
N ARG A 235 17.31 1.63 -12.97
CA ARG A 235 16.12 1.00 -13.58
C ARG A 235 14.87 1.10 -12.74
N VAL A 236 15.01 1.45 -11.46
CA VAL A 236 13.91 1.43 -10.48
C VAL A 236 14.00 2.63 -9.56
N ARG A 237 12.85 3.18 -9.19
CA ARG A 237 12.74 4.18 -8.13
C ARG A 237 12.64 3.45 -6.78
N VAL A 238 13.37 3.92 -5.78
CA VAL A 238 13.37 3.35 -4.45
C VAL A 238 12.72 4.33 -3.48
N GLN A 239 11.83 3.84 -2.67
CA GLN A 239 11.12 4.55 -1.60
C GLN A 239 11.35 3.81 -0.28
N VAL A 240 11.34 4.54 0.81
CA VAL A 240 11.27 3.95 2.16
C VAL A 240 9.99 4.35 2.87
N ASP A 241 9.51 3.49 3.73
CA ASP A 241 8.50 3.79 4.74
C ASP A 241 8.88 3.19 6.10
N GLY A 242 8.21 3.64 7.16
CA GLY A 242 8.49 3.23 8.52
C GLY A 242 8.86 4.42 9.40
N GLN A 243 7.87 5.32 9.68
CA GLN A 243 8.02 6.46 10.58
C GLN A 243 8.94 7.58 10.05
N ILE A 244 8.84 7.92 8.78
CA ILE A 244 9.45 9.15 8.25
C ILE A 244 8.62 10.33 8.74
N LYS A 245 9.10 11.03 9.77
CA LYS A 245 8.35 12.09 10.47
C LYS A 245 8.96 13.48 10.34
N THR A 246 10.25 13.57 10.15
CA THR A 246 10.99 14.83 10.17
C THR A 246 11.77 15.05 8.89
N GLY A 247 12.17 16.31 8.65
CA GLY A 247 13.07 16.63 7.55
C GLY A 247 14.43 15.91 7.63
N ARG A 248 14.87 15.58 8.87
CA ARG A 248 16.08 14.79 9.07
C ARG A 248 15.92 13.37 8.53
N ASP A 249 14.78 12.72 8.79
CA ASP A 249 14.52 11.36 8.29
C ASP A 249 14.50 11.35 6.76
N VAL A 250 13.89 12.37 6.16
CA VAL A 250 13.89 12.55 4.69
C VAL A 250 15.31 12.71 4.15
N LEU A 251 16.15 13.52 4.81
CA LEU A 251 17.54 13.71 4.41
C LEU A 251 18.34 12.41 4.51
N VAL A 252 18.20 11.69 5.62
CA VAL A 252 18.87 10.38 5.82
C VAL A 252 18.43 9.38 4.76
N GLY A 253 17.10 9.29 4.48
CA GLY A 253 16.58 8.43 3.42
C GLY A 253 17.17 8.77 2.04
N ALA A 254 17.26 10.05 1.70
CA ALA A 254 17.85 10.49 0.43
C ALA A 254 19.36 10.17 0.34
N LEU A 255 20.11 10.36 1.43
CA LEU A 255 21.55 10.04 1.49
C LEU A 255 21.82 8.54 1.38
N LEU A 256 20.91 7.69 1.89
CA LEU A 256 20.99 6.23 1.78
C LEU A 256 20.43 5.69 0.45
N GLY A 257 19.83 6.55 -0.41
CA GLY A 257 19.45 6.19 -1.78
C GLY A 257 17.95 6.10 -2.06
N ALA A 258 17.07 6.62 -1.20
CA ALA A 258 15.63 6.69 -1.49
C ALA A 258 15.28 7.82 -2.47
#